data_50017afef2cdd06f4920bee99555dbbb
#
_entry.id   50017afef2cdd06f4920bee99555dbbb
#
_cell.length_a   1.000
_cell.length_b   1.000
_cell.length_c   1.000
_cell.angle_alpha   90.00
_cell.angle_beta   90.00
_cell.angle_gamma   90.00
#
_symmetry.space_group_name_H-M   'P 1'
#
loop_
_entity.id
_entity.type
_entity.pdbx_description
1 polymer ?
#
loop_
_entity_poly.entity_id
_entity_poly.type
_entity_poly.pdbx_seq_one_letter_code
_entity_poly.pdbx_strand_id
1 'polypeptide(L)'
;MAGDASGSDAAGGADIDLVIVAAVAENGVIGDRGGMPWHYPADLAHFKRLTTGHPVIVGRATYESIADRIGGPLPDRTSVVLTTRDLDLPEGAVVAGDIEEAVDLAAADAADRGVAEVYVIGGATVYEQLLDRADRMVLTEVPERPDGDTRFPDWDAEAWTEAERAVADTGGGDRGGSAEAGDDDRDDDDADLAFVTYERADG
;
A
#
# COMPACT_ATOMS: atom_id res chain seq x y z
N MET A 1 24.07 -44.83 26.95
CA MET A 1 24.83 -43.95 26.05
C MET A 1 23.84 -43.05 25.40
N ALA A 2 23.97 -41.79 25.74
CA ALA A 2 23.12 -40.69 25.31
C ALA A 2 23.25 -40.43 23.83
N GLY A 3 22.15 -40.13 23.18
CA GLY A 3 22.07 -39.54 21.88
C GLY A 3 21.10 -38.39 21.96
N ASP A 4 21.64 -37.26 22.36
CA ASP A 4 21.02 -35.95 22.25
C ASP A 4 20.91 -35.60 20.74
N ALA A 5 19.72 -35.36 20.27
CA ALA A 5 19.45 -34.76 18.98
C ALA A 5 18.53 -33.55 19.24
N SER A 6 19.14 -32.46 19.74
CA SER A 6 18.55 -31.12 19.62
C SER A 6 18.48 -30.77 18.15
N GLY A 7 17.34 -31.08 17.52
CA GLY A 7 16.90 -30.47 16.29
C GLY A 7 16.35 -29.09 16.64
N SER A 8 17.14 -28.06 16.52
CA SER A 8 16.67 -26.67 16.39
C SER A 8 16.02 -26.59 15.02
N ASP A 9 14.69 -26.79 14.95
CA ASP A 9 13.90 -26.27 13.84
C ASP A 9 13.90 -24.75 13.96
N ALA A 10 14.89 -24.14 13.35
CA ALA A 10 14.77 -22.77 12.91
C ALA A 10 13.69 -22.81 11.82
N ALA A 11 12.48 -22.40 12.17
CA ALA A 11 11.49 -22.00 11.18
C ALA A 11 12.15 -20.92 10.32
N GLY A 12 12.60 -21.32 9.12
CA GLY A 12 13.00 -20.39 8.09
C GLY A 12 11.78 -19.60 7.73
N GLY A 13 11.65 -18.38 8.29
CA GLY A 13 10.71 -17.41 7.81
C GLY A 13 10.97 -17.27 6.31
N ALA A 14 9.94 -17.44 5.50
CA ALA A 14 10.04 -17.13 4.08
C ALA A 14 10.54 -15.69 4.01
N ASP A 15 11.60 -15.48 3.23
CA ASP A 15 12.14 -14.15 2.97
C ASP A 15 11.06 -13.41 2.19
N ILE A 16 10.35 -12.51 2.84
CA ILE A 16 9.27 -11.71 2.24
C ILE A 16 9.78 -10.30 2.03
N ASP A 17 9.42 -9.71 0.89
CA ASP A 17 9.60 -8.28 0.63
C ASP A 17 8.43 -7.49 1.22
N LEU A 18 8.71 -6.63 2.19
CA LEU A 18 7.72 -5.73 2.76
C LEU A 18 7.66 -4.43 1.95
N VAL A 19 6.53 -4.21 1.26
CA VAL A 19 6.36 -3.12 0.31
C VAL A 19 5.33 -2.11 0.80
N ILE A 20 5.74 -0.88 1.07
CA ILE A 20 4.82 0.22 1.37
C ILE A 20 4.17 0.72 0.08
N VAL A 21 2.85 0.89 0.08
CA VAL A 21 2.11 1.52 -1.03
C VAL A 21 1.28 2.67 -0.48
N ALA A 22 1.51 3.87 -1.01
CA ALA A 22 0.78 5.07 -0.59
C ALA A 22 0.67 6.09 -1.73
N ALA A 23 -0.45 6.83 -1.76
CA ALA A 23 -0.54 8.07 -2.53
C ALA A 23 -0.25 9.24 -1.60
N VAL A 24 0.68 10.11 -1.98
CA VAL A 24 1.22 11.18 -1.14
C VAL A 24 1.18 12.50 -1.91
N ALA A 25 0.47 13.48 -1.38
CA ALA A 25 0.44 14.83 -1.93
C ALA A 25 1.78 15.56 -1.72
N GLU A 26 2.06 16.60 -2.52
CA GLU A 26 3.29 17.40 -2.42
C GLU A 26 3.55 17.97 -1.02
N ASN A 27 2.50 18.21 -0.23
CA ASN A 27 2.61 18.67 1.14
C ASN A 27 2.64 17.53 2.17
N GLY A 28 2.78 16.26 1.72
CA GLY A 28 2.85 15.08 2.57
C GLY A 28 1.50 14.56 3.07
N VAL A 29 0.38 15.18 2.69
CA VAL A 29 -0.96 14.71 3.06
C VAL A 29 -1.26 13.39 2.37
N ILE A 30 -1.84 12.43 3.11
CA ILE A 30 -2.31 11.13 2.62
C ILE A 30 -3.78 10.89 2.95
N GLY A 31 -4.42 11.77 3.70
CA GLY A 31 -5.81 11.61 4.11
C GLY A 31 -6.39 12.84 4.81
N ASP A 32 -7.73 12.92 4.77
CA ASP A 32 -8.55 13.84 5.52
C ASP A 32 -9.81 13.12 6.02
N ARG A 33 -10.09 13.17 7.33
CA ARG A 33 -11.30 12.60 7.98
C ARG A 33 -11.62 11.16 7.60
N GLY A 34 -10.57 10.32 7.46
CA GLY A 34 -10.72 8.91 7.11
C GLY A 34 -10.92 8.61 5.62
N GLY A 35 -10.75 9.61 4.74
CA GLY A 35 -10.74 9.46 3.28
C GLY A 35 -9.50 10.07 2.65
N MET A 36 -9.36 9.92 1.33
CA MET A 36 -8.38 10.67 0.54
C MET A 36 -9.05 11.93 0.01
N PRO A 37 -8.40 13.12 0.09
CA PRO A 37 -8.98 14.38 -0.38
C PRO A 37 -8.99 14.55 -1.91
N TRP A 38 -8.56 13.53 -2.64
CA TRP A 38 -8.53 13.46 -4.11
C TRP A 38 -9.14 12.16 -4.62
N HIS A 39 -9.36 12.11 -5.92
CA HIS A 39 -9.85 10.91 -6.60
C HIS A 39 -9.15 10.73 -7.95
N TYR A 40 -8.19 9.81 -8.01
CA TYR A 40 -7.45 9.46 -9.21
C TYR A 40 -7.71 8.01 -9.62
N PRO A 41 -8.48 7.75 -10.69
CA PRO A 41 -8.74 6.40 -11.17
C PRO A 41 -7.46 5.64 -11.54
N ALA A 42 -6.45 6.34 -12.06
CA ALA A 42 -5.16 5.75 -12.42
C ALA A 42 -4.42 5.21 -11.18
N ASP A 43 -4.44 5.93 -10.05
CA ASP A 43 -3.88 5.48 -8.78
C ASP A 43 -4.60 4.24 -8.24
N LEU A 44 -5.92 4.24 -8.25
CA LEU A 44 -6.71 3.07 -7.83
C LEU A 44 -6.44 1.84 -8.70
N ALA A 45 -6.28 2.03 -10.02
CA ALA A 45 -5.93 0.94 -10.93
C ALA A 45 -4.50 0.43 -10.67
N HIS A 46 -3.56 1.32 -10.39
CA HIS A 46 -2.18 0.99 -10.03
C HIS A 46 -2.13 0.20 -8.71
N PHE A 47 -2.76 0.71 -7.65
CA PHE A 47 -2.91 0.05 -6.36
C PHE A 47 -3.50 -1.36 -6.51
N LYS A 48 -4.60 -1.49 -7.27
CA LYS A 48 -5.23 -2.79 -7.52
C LYS A 48 -4.27 -3.76 -8.22
N ARG A 49 -3.54 -3.31 -9.23
CA ARG A 49 -2.59 -4.14 -9.98
C ARG A 49 -1.46 -4.66 -9.09
N LEU A 50 -0.93 -3.82 -8.20
CA LEU A 50 0.15 -4.20 -7.29
C LEU A 50 -0.32 -5.21 -6.24
N THR A 51 -1.44 -4.94 -5.59
CA THR A 51 -1.83 -5.66 -4.36
C THR A 51 -2.70 -6.90 -4.60
N THR A 52 -3.33 -7.06 -5.78
CA THR A 52 -4.19 -8.23 -6.06
C THR A 52 -3.38 -9.53 -6.02
N GLY A 53 -3.88 -10.51 -5.29
CA GLY A 53 -3.21 -11.81 -5.11
C GLY A 53 -2.22 -11.85 -3.95
N HIS A 54 -2.02 -10.74 -3.22
CA HIS A 54 -1.07 -10.63 -2.13
C HIS A 54 -1.76 -10.32 -0.79
N PRO A 55 -1.16 -10.68 0.35
CA PRO A 55 -1.60 -10.18 1.64
C PRO A 55 -1.32 -8.69 1.78
N VAL A 56 -2.19 -7.99 2.50
CA VAL A 56 -2.02 -6.56 2.81
C VAL A 56 -2.10 -6.33 4.32
N ILE A 57 -1.17 -5.55 4.87
CA ILE A 57 -1.21 -5.07 6.26
C ILE A 57 -1.84 -3.69 6.28
N VAL A 58 -2.86 -3.54 7.12
CA VAL A 58 -3.68 -2.32 7.17
C VAL A 58 -4.11 -1.99 8.60
N GLY A 59 -4.11 -0.73 8.97
CA GLY A 59 -4.66 -0.28 10.24
C GLY A 59 -6.19 -0.32 10.25
N ARG A 60 -6.78 -0.55 11.43
CA ARG A 60 -8.23 -0.69 11.60
C ARG A 60 -9.04 0.44 10.92
N ALA A 61 -8.71 1.70 11.15
CA ALA A 61 -9.48 2.82 10.60
C ALA A 61 -9.47 2.85 9.07
N THR A 62 -8.33 2.53 8.46
CA THR A 62 -8.20 2.43 6.99
C THR A 62 -8.99 1.23 6.47
N TYR A 63 -8.91 0.08 7.16
CA TYR A 63 -9.69 -1.10 6.81
C TYR A 63 -11.20 -0.81 6.86
N GLU A 64 -11.70 -0.20 7.95
CA GLU A 64 -13.10 0.17 8.09
C GLU A 64 -13.56 1.12 6.97
N SER A 65 -12.76 2.15 6.65
CA SER A 65 -13.04 3.08 5.54
C SER A 65 -13.12 2.38 4.18
N ILE A 66 -12.24 1.40 3.92
CA ILE A 66 -12.28 0.59 2.70
C ILE A 66 -13.53 -0.29 2.71
N ALA A 67 -13.77 -1.02 3.80
CA ALA A 67 -14.88 -1.94 3.92
C ALA A 67 -16.24 -1.25 3.78
N ASP A 68 -16.39 -0.05 4.34
CA ASP A 68 -17.61 0.77 4.20
C ASP A 68 -17.85 1.18 2.73
N ARG A 69 -16.79 1.42 1.98
CA ARG A 69 -16.88 1.89 0.59
C ARG A 69 -17.18 0.78 -0.41
N ILE A 70 -16.61 -0.44 -0.19
CA ILE A 70 -16.73 -1.55 -1.13
C ILE A 70 -17.60 -2.71 -0.62
N GLY A 71 -18.08 -2.64 0.62
CA GLY A 71 -18.96 -3.63 1.23
C GLY A 71 -18.25 -4.82 1.87
N GLY A 72 -16.95 -4.73 2.15
CA GLY A 72 -16.16 -5.80 2.77
C GLY A 72 -14.64 -5.61 2.58
N PRO A 73 -13.85 -6.65 2.87
CA PRO A 73 -12.40 -6.62 2.66
C PRO A 73 -12.06 -6.50 1.17
N LEU A 74 -10.82 -6.11 0.88
CA LEU A 74 -10.32 -6.06 -0.49
C LEU A 74 -10.39 -7.45 -1.14
N PRO A 75 -11.06 -7.62 -2.30
CA PRO A 75 -11.20 -8.91 -2.96
C PRO A 75 -9.84 -9.44 -3.45
N ASP A 76 -9.70 -10.77 -3.47
CA ASP A 76 -8.49 -11.49 -3.90
C ASP A 76 -7.22 -11.16 -3.09
N ARG A 77 -7.39 -10.72 -1.84
CA ARG A 77 -6.34 -10.37 -0.89
C ARG A 77 -6.73 -10.85 0.50
N THR A 78 -5.73 -11.08 1.36
CA THR A 78 -5.96 -11.21 2.80
C THR A 78 -5.61 -9.88 3.46
N SER A 79 -6.59 -9.25 4.12
CA SER A 79 -6.39 -8.03 4.87
C SER A 79 -5.99 -8.37 6.31
N VAL A 80 -4.73 -8.18 6.67
CA VAL A 80 -4.24 -8.30 8.05
C VAL A 80 -4.45 -6.96 8.74
N VAL A 81 -5.45 -6.92 9.64
CA VAL A 81 -5.92 -5.69 10.27
C VAL A 81 -5.23 -5.48 11.61
N LEU A 82 -4.32 -4.51 11.67
CA LEU A 82 -3.58 -4.16 12.88
C LEU A 82 -4.48 -3.41 13.86
N THR A 83 -4.80 -4.02 14.99
CA THR A 83 -5.63 -3.43 16.04
C THR A 83 -5.54 -4.20 17.35
N THR A 84 -5.60 -3.49 18.48
CA THR A 84 -5.74 -4.09 19.82
C THR A 84 -7.18 -4.38 20.21
N ARG A 85 -8.14 -4.14 19.31
CA ARG A 85 -9.57 -4.40 19.55
C ARG A 85 -9.95 -5.76 19.03
N ASP A 86 -10.83 -6.45 19.74
CA ASP A 86 -11.51 -7.63 19.20
C ASP A 86 -12.48 -7.18 18.10
N LEU A 87 -12.29 -7.69 16.90
CA LEU A 87 -13.16 -7.46 15.75
C LEU A 87 -13.65 -8.80 15.21
N ASP A 88 -14.93 -8.85 14.89
CA ASP A 88 -15.50 -9.96 14.12
C ASP A 88 -15.39 -9.60 12.63
N LEU A 89 -14.36 -10.13 11.98
CA LEU A 89 -14.05 -9.82 10.59
C LEU A 89 -14.59 -10.90 9.65
N PRO A 90 -15.07 -10.53 8.47
CA PRO A 90 -15.50 -11.49 7.46
C PRO A 90 -14.31 -12.26 6.87
N GLU A 91 -14.60 -13.33 6.13
CA GLU A 91 -13.61 -14.05 5.36
C GLU A 91 -12.80 -13.10 4.44
N GLY A 92 -11.48 -13.29 4.37
CA GLY A 92 -10.55 -12.39 3.66
C GLY A 92 -9.96 -11.28 4.54
N ALA A 93 -10.30 -11.26 5.85
CA ALA A 93 -9.65 -10.36 6.81
C ALA A 93 -9.36 -11.09 8.12
N VAL A 94 -8.23 -10.78 8.75
CA VAL A 94 -7.78 -11.33 10.03
C VAL A 94 -7.26 -10.21 10.92
N VAL A 95 -7.41 -10.36 12.24
CA VAL A 95 -6.88 -9.39 13.22
C VAL A 95 -5.45 -9.75 13.58
N ALA A 96 -4.61 -8.73 13.70
CA ALA A 96 -3.29 -8.80 14.34
C ALA A 96 -3.24 -7.79 15.49
N GLY A 97 -2.82 -8.21 16.66
CA GLY A 97 -2.76 -7.38 17.88
C GLY A 97 -1.55 -6.47 17.93
N ASP A 98 -0.49 -6.82 17.23
CA ASP A 98 0.74 -6.05 17.12
C ASP A 98 1.43 -6.23 15.75
N ILE A 99 2.53 -5.52 15.55
CA ILE A 99 3.28 -5.51 14.30
C ILE A 99 3.93 -6.85 13.97
N GLU A 100 4.46 -7.55 14.96
CA GLU A 100 5.12 -8.84 14.75
C GLU A 100 4.10 -9.87 14.28
N GLU A 101 2.96 -9.95 14.98
CA GLU A 101 1.86 -10.81 14.57
C GLU A 101 1.33 -10.45 13.18
N ALA A 102 1.25 -9.15 12.85
CA ALA A 102 0.79 -8.71 11.54
C ALA A 102 1.73 -9.17 10.41
N VAL A 103 3.03 -9.05 10.61
CA VAL A 103 4.04 -9.51 9.64
C VAL A 103 4.04 -11.02 9.53
N ASP A 104 3.94 -11.75 10.65
CA ASP A 104 3.92 -13.22 10.65
C ASP A 104 2.69 -13.78 9.93
N LEU A 105 1.50 -13.23 10.18
CA LEU A 105 0.26 -13.62 9.51
C LEU A 105 0.31 -13.33 8.01
N ALA A 106 0.84 -12.16 7.63
CA ALA A 106 0.97 -11.80 6.23
C ALA A 106 2.01 -12.67 5.52
N ALA A 107 3.14 -12.99 6.17
CA ALA A 107 4.16 -13.87 5.62
C ALA A 107 3.63 -15.30 5.42
N ALA A 108 2.83 -15.81 6.34
CA ALA A 108 2.20 -17.12 6.22
C ALA A 108 1.23 -17.16 5.03
N ASP A 109 0.38 -16.14 4.87
CA ASP A 109 -0.55 -16.04 3.73
C ASP A 109 0.21 -15.88 2.39
N ALA A 110 1.30 -15.10 2.36
CA ALA A 110 2.17 -14.97 1.19
C ALA A 110 2.75 -16.32 0.77
N ALA A 111 3.26 -17.08 1.72
CA ALA A 111 3.79 -18.43 1.48
C ALA A 111 2.71 -19.38 0.94
N ASP A 112 1.50 -19.36 1.50
CA ASP A 112 0.37 -20.18 1.05
C ASP A 112 -0.06 -19.80 -0.38
N ARG A 113 0.06 -18.53 -0.76
CA ARG A 113 -0.21 -18.04 -2.12
C ARG A 113 0.94 -18.27 -3.09
N GLY A 114 2.13 -18.57 -2.59
CA GLY A 114 3.36 -18.71 -3.39
C GLY A 114 3.88 -17.37 -3.92
N VAL A 115 3.67 -16.29 -3.18
CA VAL A 115 4.20 -14.93 -3.47
C VAL A 115 5.21 -14.53 -2.40
N ALA A 116 6.13 -13.62 -2.73
CA ALA A 116 7.15 -13.12 -1.81
C ALA A 116 6.81 -11.74 -1.22
N GLU A 117 5.88 -11.01 -1.80
CA GLU A 117 5.58 -9.64 -1.44
C GLU A 117 4.41 -9.54 -0.48
N VAL A 118 4.55 -8.70 0.53
CA VAL A 118 3.51 -8.28 1.48
C VAL A 118 3.37 -6.77 1.36
N TYR A 119 2.16 -6.29 1.11
CA TYR A 119 1.93 -4.86 0.93
C TYR A 119 1.41 -4.19 2.20
N VAL A 120 2.03 -3.08 2.59
CA VAL A 120 1.60 -2.20 3.68
C VAL A 120 0.80 -1.06 3.07
N ILE A 121 -0.50 -0.99 3.37
CA ILE A 121 -1.42 -0.05 2.72
C ILE A 121 -1.96 1.04 3.68
N GLY A 122 -1.36 1.16 4.83
CA GLY A 122 -1.60 2.25 5.78
C GLY A 122 -2.57 1.92 6.89
N GLY A 123 -3.09 2.93 7.67
CA GLY A 123 -2.75 4.38 7.53
C GLY A 123 -1.41 4.80 8.14
N ALA A 124 -1.31 6.08 8.43
CA ALA A 124 -0.06 6.72 8.86
C ALA A 124 0.66 5.98 10.00
N THR A 125 -0.06 5.58 11.04
CA THR A 125 0.52 4.85 12.19
C THR A 125 1.12 3.48 11.80
N VAL A 126 0.56 2.83 10.78
CA VAL A 126 1.08 1.55 10.28
C VAL A 126 2.32 1.79 9.42
N TYR A 127 2.29 2.83 8.58
CA TYR A 127 3.49 3.25 7.83
C TYR A 127 4.64 3.61 8.77
N GLU A 128 4.40 4.42 9.81
CA GLU A 128 5.41 4.82 10.80
C GLU A 128 6.08 3.62 11.47
N GLN A 129 5.31 2.59 11.81
CA GLN A 129 5.82 1.40 12.48
C GLN A 129 6.57 0.43 11.56
N LEU A 130 6.26 0.42 10.26
CA LEU A 130 6.84 -0.52 9.31
C LEU A 130 7.85 0.10 8.34
N LEU A 131 7.98 1.43 8.32
CA LEU A 131 8.87 2.13 7.40
C LEU A 131 10.33 1.67 7.52
N ASP A 132 10.83 1.50 8.76
CA ASP A 132 12.20 1.04 9.01
C ASP A 132 12.41 -0.44 8.66
N ARG A 133 11.35 -1.19 8.45
CA ARG A 133 11.37 -2.62 8.11
C ARG A 133 11.05 -2.88 6.64
N ALA A 134 10.55 -1.88 5.93
CA ALA A 134 10.18 -2.04 4.53
C ALA A 134 11.42 -2.14 3.65
N ASP A 135 11.36 -3.02 2.67
CA ASP A 135 12.40 -3.24 1.66
C ASP A 135 12.21 -2.30 0.47
N ARG A 136 10.93 -1.94 0.20
CA ARG A 136 10.55 -1.12 -0.93
C ARG A 136 9.37 -0.21 -0.60
N MET A 137 9.31 0.96 -1.23
CA MET A 137 8.14 1.83 -1.24
C MET A 137 7.71 2.08 -2.68
N VAL A 138 6.41 1.98 -2.94
CA VAL A 138 5.77 2.40 -4.18
C VAL A 138 4.85 3.57 -3.84
N LEU A 139 5.27 4.76 -4.17
CA LEU A 139 4.56 5.99 -3.87
C LEU A 139 3.92 6.56 -5.13
N THR A 140 2.64 6.90 -5.05
CA THR A 140 1.99 7.76 -6.04
C THR A 140 2.17 9.20 -5.59
N GLU A 141 3.00 9.96 -6.31
CA GLU A 141 3.17 11.39 -6.06
C GLU A 141 1.99 12.15 -6.69
N VAL A 142 1.19 12.79 -5.82
CA VAL A 142 0.01 13.56 -6.22
C VAL A 142 0.39 15.04 -6.29
N PRO A 143 0.23 15.71 -7.46
CA PRO A 143 0.69 17.08 -7.70
C PRO A 143 -0.23 18.13 -7.09
N GLU A 144 -0.76 17.87 -5.91
CA GLU A 144 -1.68 18.73 -5.18
C GLU A 144 -1.16 19.02 -3.78
N ARG A 145 -1.75 20.07 -3.16
CA ARG A 145 -1.48 20.46 -1.77
C ARG A 145 -2.78 20.63 -1.00
N PRO A 146 -3.58 19.55 -0.85
CA PRO A 146 -4.85 19.63 -0.17
C PRO A 146 -4.68 19.89 1.32
N ASP A 147 -5.73 20.42 1.95
CA ASP A 147 -5.86 20.35 3.39
C ASP A 147 -6.12 18.88 3.80
N GLY A 148 -5.54 18.46 4.91
CA GLY A 148 -5.73 17.12 5.44
C GLY A 148 -5.16 16.97 6.84
N ASP A 149 -5.71 16.02 7.59
CA ASP A 149 -5.35 15.73 8.98
C ASP A 149 -4.34 14.59 9.14
N THR A 150 -4.09 13.86 8.06
CA THR A 150 -3.24 12.67 8.06
C THR A 150 -2.10 12.83 7.05
N ARG A 151 -0.87 12.56 7.51
CA ARG A 151 0.35 12.71 6.69
C ARG A 151 1.12 11.40 6.62
N PHE A 152 1.85 11.22 5.52
CA PHE A 152 2.88 10.20 5.41
C PHE A 152 4.00 10.49 6.42
N PRO A 153 4.57 9.49 7.11
CA PRO A 153 5.68 9.72 8.03
C PRO A 153 6.89 10.31 7.31
N ASP A 154 7.66 11.12 8.07
CA ASP A 154 8.96 11.59 7.58
C ASP A 154 9.90 10.39 7.40
N TRP A 155 10.65 10.38 6.32
CA TRP A 155 11.61 9.33 6.01
C TRP A 155 12.94 9.90 5.55
N ASP A 156 14.01 9.18 5.86
CA ASP A 156 15.35 9.57 5.46
C ASP A 156 15.59 9.27 3.98
N ALA A 157 15.60 10.31 3.15
CA ALA A 157 15.83 10.16 1.72
C ALA A 157 17.21 9.57 1.37
N GLU A 158 18.20 9.64 2.27
CA GLU A 158 19.52 9.03 2.07
C GLU A 158 19.49 7.50 2.25
N ALA A 159 18.47 6.98 2.98
CA ALA A 159 18.27 5.55 3.17
C ALA A 159 17.53 4.87 2.01
N TRP A 160 17.11 5.63 1.01
CA TRP A 160 16.30 5.13 -0.11
C TRP A 160 16.84 5.62 -1.45
N THR A 161 16.78 4.75 -2.46
CA THR A 161 17.15 5.08 -3.83
C THR A 161 15.93 5.00 -4.73
N GLU A 162 15.68 6.04 -5.52
CA GLU A 162 14.65 5.98 -6.57
C GLU A 162 15.09 4.97 -7.64
N ALA A 163 14.38 3.84 -7.73
CA ALA A 163 14.68 2.77 -8.66
C ALA A 163 13.91 2.92 -9.97
N GLU A 164 12.65 3.40 -9.89
CA GLU A 164 11.79 3.58 -11.06
C GLU A 164 10.86 4.78 -10.86
N ARG A 165 10.60 5.51 -11.95
CA ARG A 165 9.61 6.58 -12.03
C ARG A 165 8.82 6.46 -13.32
N ALA A 166 7.51 6.35 -13.23
CA ALA A 166 6.59 6.35 -14.36
C ALA A 166 5.52 7.42 -14.16
N VAL A 167 5.23 8.19 -15.19
CA VAL A 167 4.09 9.12 -15.19
C VAL A 167 2.84 8.35 -15.59
N ALA A 168 1.70 8.64 -14.96
CA ALA A 168 0.43 8.03 -15.32
C ALA A 168 0.13 8.31 -16.80
N ASP A 169 -0.11 7.23 -17.56
CA ASP A 169 -0.57 7.36 -18.96
C ASP A 169 -2.04 7.77 -18.95
N THR A 170 -2.30 9.05 -19.16
CA THR A 170 -3.64 9.61 -19.29
C THR A 170 -4.30 9.26 -20.63
N GLY A 171 -3.85 8.17 -21.28
CA GLY A 171 -4.49 7.65 -22.50
C GLY A 171 -4.72 8.70 -23.55
N GLY A 172 -3.65 9.26 -24.12
CA GLY A 172 -3.71 10.16 -25.26
C GLY A 172 -4.36 9.46 -26.44
N GLY A 173 -5.69 9.53 -26.55
CA GLY A 173 -6.44 9.13 -27.73
C GLY A 173 -5.90 9.86 -28.95
N ASP A 174 -5.58 9.08 -29.97
CA ASP A 174 -5.23 9.45 -31.32
C ASP A 174 -5.87 10.79 -31.76
N ARG A 175 -5.05 11.84 -31.91
CA ARG A 175 -5.48 13.13 -32.47
C ARG A 175 -5.62 13.03 -33.97
N GLY A 176 -6.70 12.39 -34.40
CA GLY A 176 -7.20 12.41 -35.78
C GLY A 176 -8.42 13.33 -35.90
N GLY A 177 -8.17 14.56 -36.28
CA GLY A 177 -8.98 15.51 -37.02
C GLY A 177 -10.44 15.75 -36.65
N SER A 178 -10.74 16.97 -36.26
CA SER A 178 -11.78 17.91 -36.75
C SER A 178 -12.29 18.78 -35.60
N ALA A 179 -12.17 20.07 -35.76
CA ALA A 179 -12.69 21.11 -34.89
C ALA A 179 -14.23 21.10 -34.85
N GLU A 180 -14.79 21.02 -33.63
CA GLU A 180 -16.05 21.70 -33.30
C GLU A 180 -16.05 22.02 -31.80
N ALA A 181 -16.42 23.28 -31.47
CA ALA A 181 -16.46 23.81 -30.14
C ALA A 181 -17.56 23.15 -29.31
N GLY A 182 -17.21 22.49 -28.26
CA GLY A 182 -18.09 21.97 -27.21
C GLY A 182 -17.37 22.09 -25.88
N ASP A 183 -18.04 22.72 -24.92
CA ASP A 183 -17.69 22.92 -23.52
C ASP A 183 -17.12 21.60 -22.94
N ASP A 184 -15.84 21.61 -22.67
CA ASP A 184 -15.08 20.42 -22.35
C ASP A 184 -14.64 20.51 -20.88
N ASP A 185 -15.53 20.06 -20.00
CA ASP A 185 -15.14 19.65 -18.64
C ASP A 185 -14.21 18.42 -18.79
N ARG A 186 -12.96 18.68 -19.17
CA ARG A 186 -11.91 17.68 -19.09
C ARG A 186 -11.55 17.54 -17.63
N ASP A 187 -11.76 16.36 -17.10
CA ASP A 187 -11.07 15.87 -15.91
C ASP A 187 -9.55 15.84 -16.24
N ASP A 188 -8.91 17.01 -16.11
CA ASP A 188 -7.45 17.20 -16.24
C ASP A 188 -6.68 16.59 -15.03
N ASP A 189 -7.38 15.86 -14.15
CA ASP A 189 -6.88 15.49 -12.83
C ASP A 189 -5.82 14.36 -12.83
N ASP A 190 -5.67 13.58 -13.91
CA ASP A 190 -4.68 12.49 -13.96
C ASP A 190 -3.35 12.88 -14.64
N ALA A 191 -3.20 14.13 -15.12
CA ALA A 191 -2.16 14.49 -16.07
C ALA A 191 -0.72 14.50 -15.48
N ASP A 192 -0.58 14.57 -14.16
CA ASP A 192 0.72 14.78 -13.50
C ASP A 192 1.03 13.76 -12.38
N LEU A 193 0.26 12.68 -12.23
CA LEU A 193 0.60 11.63 -11.28
C LEU A 193 1.89 10.93 -11.67
N ALA A 194 2.79 10.74 -10.71
CA ALA A 194 3.96 9.91 -10.89
C ALA A 194 3.91 8.69 -9.95
N PHE A 195 4.13 7.51 -10.50
CA PHE A 195 4.35 6.29 -9.73
C PHE A 195 5.84 6.12 -9.54
N VAL A 196 6.30 6.15 -8.30
CA VAL A 196 7.74 6.13 -7.98
C VAL A 196 8.02 4.93 -7.07
N THR A 197 8.97 4.12 -7.48
CA THR A 197 9.47 3.01 -6.68
C THR A 197 10.78 3.41 -6.03
N TYR A 198 10.87 3.27 -4.73
CA TYR A 198 12.06 3.44 -3.94
C TYR A 198 12.50 2.09 -3.38
N GLU A 199 13.77 1.78 -3.48
CA GLU A 199 14.40 0.63 -2.86
C GLU A 199 15.30 1.10 -1.72
N ARG A 200 15.40 0.29 -0.67
CA ARG A 200 16.30 0.60 0.43
C ARG A 200 17.74 0.61 -0.07
N ALA A 201 18.47 1.67 0.23
CA ALA A 201 19.88 1.75 -0.14
C ALA A 201 20.67 0.67 0.62
N ASP A 202 21.48 -0.09 -0.12
CA ASP A 202 22.42 -1.04 0.48
C ASP A 202 23.41 -0.28 1.37
N GLY A 203 23.42 -0.57 2.68
CA GLY A 203 24.29 0.05 3.66
C GLY A 203 25.70 -0.54 3.67
#